data_babdae1d351630e9a7f2cbea12173ea9
#
_entry.id   babdae1d351630e9a7f2cbea12173ea9
#
_cell.length_a   1.000
_cell.length_b   1.000
_cell.length_c   1.000
_cell.angle_alpha   90.00
_cell.angle_beta   90.00
_cell.angle_gamma   90.00
#
_symmetry.space_group_name_H-M   'P 1'
#
loop_
_entity.id
_entity.type
_entity.pdbx_description
1 polymer ?
#
loop_
_entity_poly.entity_id
_entity_poly.type
_entity_poly.pdbx_seq_one_letter_code
_entity_poly.pdbx_strand_id
1 'polypeptide(L)'
;MVQDLWIINEAVVPLHPTVPNPCVILGEIPPSAKWFTVLDLKDAFFCIPLAKESQYLFAFECEAPGEKHQQMTWTVLPQGFKDSPYLFGQALSQDLLDLDLGPNGKILQYIDDLLICSPDGKNAQQHAIQVLNFLAERGYKVSHAKTQMVETKVTYLGVQITRRSRRLSSDHRQGILQLSSPMTRKQLRAFLELNGYCRIWTPNYGLIAQPSYESLKGWDDSIPLMGGTPQKKAEATLKRALTQAPDLRLPYPEKAFQLYVQKERE
;
A
#
# COMPACT_ATOMS: atom_id res chain seq x y z
N MET A 1 3.89 12.08 -19.03
CA MET A 1 5.31 11.98 -19.46
C MET A 1 6.08 11.32 -18.32
N VAL A 2 6.89 10.33 -18.61
CA VAL A 2 7.78 9.66 -17.63
C VAL A 2 9.20 9.84 -18.16
N GLN A 3 10.08 10.41 -17.32
CA GLN A 3 11.50 10.58 -17.61
C GLN A 3 12.26 9.38 -17.03
N ASP A 4 13.29 8.91 -17.75
CA ASP A 4 14.25 7.98 -17.17
C ASP A 4 15.18 8.74 -16.20
N LEU A 5 15.08 8.42 -14.93
CA LEU A 5 15.86 9.03 -13.85
C LEU A 5 16.91 8.08 -13.27
N TRP A 6 17.33 7.05 -14.03
CA TRP A 6 18.25 6.02 -13.55
C TRP A 6 19.54 6.60 -12.99
N ILE A 7 20.19 7.52 -13.74
CA ILE A 7 21.47 8.15 -13.32
C ILE A 7 21.28 8.91 -11.99
N ILE A 8 20.19 9.66 -11.87
CA ILE A 8 19.89 10.43 -10.65
C ILE A 8 19.64 9.47 -9.49
N ASN A 9 18.86 8.42 -9.73
CA ASN A 9 18.55 7.43 -8.72
C ASN A 9 19.78 6.67 -8.20
N GLU A 10 20.82 6.51 -9.01
CA GLU A 10 22.10 5.94 -8.56
C GLU A 10 22.94 6.94 -7.77
N ALA A 11 22.95 8.21 -8.17
CA ALA A 11 23.77 9.24 -7.54
C ALA A 11 23.24 9.70 -6.17
N VAL A 12 21.92 9.57 -5.93
CA VAL A 12 21.30 10.01 -4.67
C VAL A 12 21.54 8.98 -3.55
N VAL A 13 21.93 9.48 -2.39
CA VAL A 13 22.04 8.66 -1.18
C VAL A 13 20.68 8.04 -0.87
N PRO A 14 20.58 6.70 -0.74
CA PRO A 14 19.30 6.06 -0.49
C PRO A 14 18.70 6.53 0.83
N LEU A 15 17.51 7.08 0.80
CA LEU A 15 16.67 7.18 1.98
C LEU A 15 16.06 5.78 2.19
N HIS A 16 16.29 5.17 3.34
CA HIS A 16 15.68 3.89 3.70
C HIS A 16 14.37 4.14 4.46
N PRO A 17 13.27 4.46 3.74
CA PRO A 17 12.02 4.79 4.39
C PRO A 17 11.46 3.55 5.09
N THR A 18 11.00 3.73 6.31
CA THR A 18 10.15 2.73 6.93
C THR A 18 8.77 2.82 6.29
N VAL A 19 8.51 1.97 5.30
CA VAL A 19 7.17 1.86 4.73
C VAL A 19 6.24 1.28 5.79
N PRO A 20 5.16 1.97 6.15
CA PRO A 20 4.24 1.46 7.14
C PRO A 20 3.68 0.10 6.72
N ASN A 21 3.61 -0.84 7.66
CA ASN A 21 3.01 -2.14 7.38
C ASN A 21 1.48 -1.98 7.28
N PRO A 22 0.84 -2.33 6.16
CA PRO A 22 -0.61 -2.22 6.00
C PRO A 22 -1.41 -2.90 7.12
N CYS A 23 -0.92 -4.03 7.65
CA CYS A 23 -1.57 -4.73 8.76
C CYS A 23 -1.56 -3.91 10.06
N VAL A 24 -0.50 -3.13 10.29
CA VAL A 24 -0.40 -2.22 11.46
C VAL A 24 -1.41 -1.08 11.30
N ILE A 25 -1.41 -0.43 10.13
CA ILE A 25 -2.36 0.66 9.83
C ILE A 25 -3.80 0.18 10.00
N LEU A 26 -4.15 -0.96 9.42
CA LEU A 26 -5.47 -1.56 9.58
C LEU A 26 -5.76 -1.91 11.06
N GLY A 27 -4.73 -2.14 11.88
CA GLY A 27 -4.84 -2.34 13.33
C GLY A 27 -5.32 -1.11 14.09
N GLU A 28 -5.04 0.07 13.55
CA GLU A 28 -5.38 1.35 14.16
C GLU A 28 -6.82 1.82 13.90
N ILE A 29 -7.62 1.07 13.12
CA ILE A 29 -9.03 1.39 12.90
C ILE A 29 -9.76 1.35 14.24
N PRO A 30 -10.39 2.47 14.68
CA PRO A 30 -11.06 2.53 15.96
C PRO A 30 -12.21 1.51 16.05
N PRO A 31 -12.38 0.81 17.18
CA PRO A 31 -13.49 -0.13 17.37
C PRO A 31 -14.88 0.53 17.26
N SER A 32 -14.95 1.83 17.54
CA SER A 32 -16.16 2.66 17.41
C SER A 32 -16.54 2.96 15.97
N ALA A 33 -15.59 2.83 15.01
CA ALA A 33 -15.81 3.19 13.62
C ALA A 33 -16.88 2.29 12.96
N LYS A 34 -17.82 2.93 12.28
CA LYS A 34 -18.94 2.28 11.56
C LYS A 34 -19.06 2.79 10.13
N TRP A 35 -18.51 3.96 9.86
CA TRP A 35 -18.58 4.65 8.59
C TRP A 35 -17.17 5.01 8.15
N PHE A 36 -16.92 4.91 6.86
CA PHE A 36 -15.61 5.04 6.28
C PHE A 36 -15.66 5.90 5.02
N THR A 37 -14.59 6.64 4.78
CA THR A 37 -14.35 7.32 3.51
C THR A 37 -12.94 6.97 3.06
N VAL A 38 -12.78 6.50 1.83
CA VAL A 38 -11.46 6.26 1.21
C VAL A 38 -11.21 7.31 0.16
N LEU A 39 -10.08 7.97 0.26
CA LEU A 39 -9.61 8.96 -0.71
C LEU A 39 -8.29 8.47 -1.33
N ASP A 40 -8.23 8.50 -2.66
CA ASP A 40 -7.03 8.23 -3.47
C ASP A 40 -6.55 9.59 -4.00
N LEU A 41 -5.30 9.96 -3.73
CA LEU A 41 -4.76 11.24 -4.16
C LEU A 41 -4.24 11.14 -5.60
N LYS A 42 -4.80 11.99 -6.46
CA LYS A 42 -4.45 12.03 -7.87
C LYS A 42 -3.19 12.87 -8.09
N ASP A 43 -2.31 12.37 -8.95
CA ASP A 43 -1.09 13.10 -9.35
C ASP A 43 -0.24 13.51 -8.13
N ALA A 44 -0.24 12.67 -7.10
CA ALA A 44 0.25 12.94 -5.76
C ALA A 44 1.64 13.61 -5.74
N PHE A 45 2.61 13.05 -6.45
CA PHE A 45 3.96 13.60 -6.49
C PHE A 45 4.02 15.00 -7.11
N PHE A 46 3.16 15.30 -8.07
CA PHE A 46 3.11 16.62 -8.72
C PHE A 46 2.49 17.71 -7.84
N CYS A 47 1.98 17.36 -6.67
CA CYS A 47 1.54 18.34 -5.66
C CYS A 47 2.70 18.89 -4.83
N ILE A 48 3.89 18.27 -4.86
CA ILE A 48 5.04 18.67 -4.06
C ILE A 48 6.02 19.50 -4.91
N PRO A 49 6.23 20.78 -4.58
CA PRO A 49 7.19 21.62 -5.31
C PRO A 49 8.63 21.21 -5.00
N LEU A 50 9.49 21.27 -6.03
CA LEU A 50 10.92 21.10 -5.88
C LEU A 50 11.59 22.42 -5.56
N ALA A 51 12.52 22.40 -4.61
CA ALA A 51 13.41 23.53 -4.35
C ALA A 51 14.18 23.91 -5.62
N LYS A 52 14.34 25.22 -5.86
CA LYS A 52 15.00 25.72 -7.08
C LYS A 52 16.40 25.14 -7.28
N GLU A 53 17.11 24.95 -6.18
CA GLU A 53 18.46 24.39 -6.14
C GLU A 53 18.52 22.92 -6.58
N SER A 54 17.40 22.21 -6.54
CA SER A 54 17.32 20.81 -6.95
C SER A 54 16.77 20.60 -8.35
N GLN A 55 16.14 21.63 -8.95
CA GLN A 55 15.45 21.48 -10.23
C GLN A 55 16.39 21.11 -11.38
N TYR A 56 17.62 21.64 -11.41
CA TYR A 56 18.59 21.36 -12.48
C TYR A 56 18.96 19.87 -12.55
N LEU A 57 18.86 19.12 -11.46
CA LEU A 57 19.12 17.69 -11.43
C LEU A 57 18.12 16.89 -12.27
N PHE A 58 16.94 17.42 -12.46
CA PHE A 58 15.84 16.79 -13.20
C PHE A 58 15.62 17.41 -14.58
N ALA A 59 16.67 18.06 -15.13
CA ALA A 59 16.61 18.63 -16.46
C ALA A 59 16.52 17.53 -17.54
N PHE A 60 15.75 17.79 -18.58
CA PHE A 60 15.59 16.91 -19.74
C PHE A 60 15.42 17.72 -21.02
N GLU A 61 15.71 17.10 -22.13
CA GLU A 61 15.47 17.69 -23.45
C GLU A 61 14.13 17.21 -23.98
N CYS A 62 13.36 18.14 -24.53
CA CYS A 62 12.09 17.87 -25.19
C CYS A 62 12.19 18.31 -26.64
N GLU A 63 11.83 17.40 -27.54
CA GLU A 63 11.74 17.66 -28.97
C GLU A 63 10.26 17.49 -29.37
N ALA A 64 9.60 18.62 -29.69
CA ALA A 64 8.27 18.57 -30.26
C ALA A 64 8.35 18.59 -31.81
N PRO A 65 7.49 17.88 -32.53
CA PRO A 65 7.51 17.88 -33.99
C PRO A 65 7.42 19.30 -34.55
N GLY A 66 8.48 19.76 -35.23
CA GLY A 66 8.55 21.10 -35.82
C GLY A 66 9.08 22.22 -34.92
N GLU A 67 9.47 21.92 -33.69
CA GLU A 67 10.05 22.88 -32.75
C GLU A 67 11.55 22.61 -32.54
N LYS A 68 12.27 23.63 -32.05
CA LYS A 68 13.67 23.47 -31.68
C LYS A 68 13.78 22.66 -30.37
N HIS A 69 14.89 21.93 -30.21
CA HIS A 69 15.23 21.31 -28.94
C HIS A 69 15.10 22.31 -27.78
N GLN A 70 14.33 21.97 -26.78
CA GLN A 70 14.14 22.77 -25.58
C GLN A 70 14.63 22.00 -24.38
N GLN A 71 15.45 22.63 -23.56
CA GLN A 71 15.83 22.10 -22.27
C GLN A 71 14.77 22.51 -21.24
N MET A 72 14.20 21.54 -20.58
CA MET A 72 13.16 21.71 -19.57
C MET A 72 13.62 21.10 -18.25
N THR A 73 12.93 21.43 -17.17
CA THR A 73 13.17 20.81 -15.87
C THR A 73 11.85 20.62 -15.12
N TRP A 74 11.88 19.72 -14.15
CA TRP A 74 10.77 19.55 -13.25
C TRP A 74 10.76 20.63 -12.17
N THR A 75 9.62 21.24 -11.95
CA THR A 75 9.36 22.18 -10.84
C THR A 75 8.67 21.51 -9.67
N VAL A 76 8.21 20.27 -9.87
CA VAL A 76 7.53 19.42 -8.90
C VAL A 76 8.18 18.05 -8.86
N LEU A 77 7.88 17.29 -7.83
CA LEU A 77 8.46 15.97 -7.60
C LEU A 77 8.13 15.01 -8.75
N PRO A 78 9.11 14.49 -9.51
CA PRO A 78 8.85 13.71 -10.70
C PRO A 78 8.49 12.26 -10.40
N GLN A 79 7.68 11.65 -11.27
CA GLN A 79 7.52 10.20 -11.28
C GLN A 79 8.80 9.53 -11.78
N GLY A 80 9.16 8.39 -11.15
CA GLY A 80 10.38 7.66 -11.47
C GLY A 80 11.59 8.02 -10.59
N PHE A 81 11.53 9.09 -9.81
CA PHE A 81 12.52 9.35 -8.77
C PHE A 81 12.26 8.40 -7.59
N LYS A 82 13.31 7.65 -7.17
CA LYS A 82 13.17 6.56 -6.20
C LYS A 82 12.60 6.98 -4.85
N ASP A 83 12.89 8.24 -4.42
CA ASP A 83 12.47 8.74 -3.13
C ASP A 83 11.14 9.52 -3.18
N SER A 84 10.52 9.69 -4.37
CA SER A 84 9.24 10.42 -4.51
C SER A 84 8.12 9.89 -3.61
N PRO A 85 7.89 8.57 -3.49
CA PRO A 85 6.84 8.06 -2.60
C PRO A 85 7.06 8.40 -1.13
N TYR A 86 8.33 8.35 -0.69
CA TYR A 86 8.69 8.67 0.69
C TYR A 86 8.52 10.16 0.97
N LEU A 87 9.07 11.02 0.13
CA LEU A 87 9.00 12.48 0.30
C LEU A 87 7.55 12.97 0.28
N PHE A 88 6.75 12.43 -0.64
CA PHE A 88 5.32 12.72 -0.68
C PHE A 88 4.61 12.28 0.60
N GLY A 89 4.80 11.02 1.00
CA GLY A 89 4.16 10.47 2.20
C GLY A 89 4.53 11.24 3.46
N GLN A 90 5.78 11.70 3.57
CA GLN A 90 6.26 12.53 4.67
C GLN A 90 5.61 13.92 4.66
N ALA A 91 5.56 14.60 3.50
CA ALA A 91 4.93 15.91 3.36
C ALA A 91 3.43 15.86 3.72
N LEU A 92 2.72 14.90 3.16
CA LEU A 92 1.29 14.70 3.48
C LEU A 92 1.07 14.38 4.97
N SER A 93 1.91 13.51 5.55
CA SER A 93 1.83 13.17 6.98
C SER A 93 2.03 14.40 7.86
N GLN A 94 3.00 15.27 7.49
CA GLN A 94 3.26 16.50 8.23
C GLN A 94 2.07 17.48 8.12
N ASP A 95 1.51 17.63 6.93
CA ASP A 95 0.33 18.47 6.72
C ASP A 95 -0.88 17.96 7.52
N LEU A 96 -1.10 16.64 7.53
CA LEU A 96 -2.22 16.05 8.27
C LEU A 96 -2.15 16.23 9.80
N LEU A 97 -0.99 16.61 10.36
CA LEU A 97 -0.88 16.95 11.78
C LEU A 97 -1.67 18.22 12.14
N ASP A 98 -1.87 19.12 11.16
CA ASP A 98 -2.66 20.35 11.36
C ASP A 98 -4.17 20.12 11.30
N LEU A 99 -4.60 18.90 10.95
CA LEU A 99 -6.00 18.56 10.77
C LEU A 99 -6.55 17.80 11.98
N ASP A 100 -7.42 18.46 12.73
CA ASP A 100 -8.13 17.85 13.88
C ASP A 100 -9.58 17.49 13.50
N LEU A 101 -9.90 16.22 13.50
CA LEU A 101 -11.27 15.70 13.33
C LEU A 101 -12.02 15.54 14.65
N GLY A 102 -11.40 15.94 15.77
CA GLY A 102 -11.94 15.73 17.11
C GLY A 102 -11.89 14.26 17.56
N PRO A 103 -12.41 13.97 18.75
CA PRO A 103 -12.24 12.65 19.41
C PRO A 103 -12.94 11.48 18.68
N ASN A 104 -13.82 11.79 17.74
CA ASN A 104 -14.64 10.81 17.03
C ASN A 104 -14.16 10.50 15.61
N GLY A 105 -13.11 11.19 15.15
CA GLY A 105 -12.53 11.02 13.83
C GLY A 105 -11.12 10.43 13.88
N LYS A 106 -10.78 9.57 12.94
CA LYS A 106 -9.41 9.08 12.77
C LYS A 106 -9.10 9.04 11.27
N ILE A 107 -7.92 9.56 10.90
CA ILE A 107 -7.36 9.40 9.56
C ILE A 107 -6.23 8.39 9.65
N LEU A 108 -6.22 7.47 8.70
CA LEU A 108 -5.13 6.53 8.48
C LEU A 108 -4.56 6.79 7.10
N GLN A 109 -3.25 6.97 7.01
CA GLN A 109 -2.53 7.26 5.77
C GLN A 109 -1.65 6.07 5.38
N TYR A 110 -1.70 5.73 4.10
CA TYR A 110 -0.73 4.85 3.47
C TYR A 110 -0.27 5.47 2.16
N ILE A 111 0.89 6.10 2.16
CA ILE A 111 1.45 6.88 1.04
C ILE A 111 0.43 7.93 0.56
N ASP A 112 -0.27 7.67 -0.53
CA ASP A 112 -1.27 8.52 -1.19
C ASP A 112 -2.72 8.10 -0.93
N ASP A 113 -2.93 6.99 -0.23
CA ASP A 113 -4.25 6.49 0.15
C ASP A 113 -4.63 6.92 1.56
N LEU A 114 -5.79 7.55 1.73
CA LEU A 114 -6.33 7.96 3.02
C LEU A 114 -7.60 7.18 3.36
N LEU A 115 -7.68 6.70 4.61
CA LEU A 115 -8.91 6.15 5.18
C LEU A 115 -9.38 6.99 6.35
N ILE A 116 -10.58 7.56 6.25
CA ILE A 116 -11.24 8.32 7.31
C ILE A 116 -12.23 7.39 8.00
N CYS A 117 -12.11 7.27 9.32
CA CYS A 117 -12.94 6.43 10.17
C CYS A 117 -13.86 7.30 11.04
N SER A 118 -15.15 6.98 11.09
CA SER A 118 -16.15 7.76 11.84
C SER A 118 -17.17 6.86 12.54
N PRO A 119 -17.73 7.28 13.69
CA PRO A 119 -18.66 6.44 14.47
C PRO A 119 -20.08 6.38 13.90
N ASP A 120 -20.51 7.41 13.17
CA ASP A 120 -21.83 7.53 12.58
C ASP A 120 -21.83 8.31 11.27
N GLY A 121 -22.94 8.29 10.53
CA GLY A 121 -23.04 8.89 9.20
C GLY A 121 -22.94 10.41 9.20
N LYS A 122 -23.42 11.10 10.24
CA LYS A 122 -23.33 12.56 10.33
C LYS A 122 -21.88 13.01 10.52
N ASN A 123 -21.17 12.40 11.46
CA ASN A 123 -19.75 12.66 11.65
C ASN A 123 -18.95 12.29 10.39
N ALA A 124 -19.29 11.19 9.72
CA ALA A 124 -18.61 10.77 8.50
C ALA A 124 -18.71 11.81 7.38
N GLN A 125 -19.88 12.40 7.18
CA GLN A 125 -20.07 13.48 6.21
C GLN A 125 -19.26 14.72 6.58
N GLN A 126 -19.29 15.12 7.85
CA GLN A 126 -18.53 16.29 8.33
C GLN A 126 -17.03 16.08 8.18
N HIS A 127 -16.50 14.94 8.61
CA HIS A 127 -15.08 14.62 8.49
C HIS A 127 -14.65 14.55 7.03
N ALA A 128 -15.46 13.95 6.14
CA ALA A 128 -15.15 13.88 4.71
C ALA A 128 -15.05 15.28 4.09
N ILE A 129 -16.00 16.17 4.37
CA ILE A 129 -15.98 17.56 3.90
C ILE A 129 -14.77 18.31 4.44
N GLN A 130 -14.49 18.18 5.74
CA GLN A 130 -13.36 18.83 6.38
C GLN A 130 -12.02 18.38 5.78
N VAL A 131 -11.82 17.06 5.57
CA VAL A 131 -10.61 16.53 4.94
C VAL A 131 -10.48 16.99 3.49
N LEU A 132 -11.57 16.96 2.71
CA LEU A 132 -11.54 17.41 1.31
C LEU A 132 -11.19 18.90 1.19
N ASN A 133 -11.76 19.75 2.02
CA ASN A 133 -11.42 21.18 2.05
C ASN A 133 -9.97 21.40 2.44
N PHE A 134 -9.51 20.73 3.49
CA PHE A 134 -8.12 20.79 3.93
C PHE A 134 -7.14 20.38 2.83
N LEU A 135 -7.41 19.25 2.15
CA LEU A 135 -6.57 18.78 1.05
C LEU A 135 -6.56 19.78 -0.12
N ALA A 136 -7.73 20.36 -0.46
CA ALA A 136 -7.84 21.37 -1.52
C ALA A 136 -7.05 22.65 -1.18
N GLU A 137 -7.13 23.15 0.05
CA GLU A 137 -6.37 24.32 0.53
C GLU A 137 -4.86 24.11 0.46
N ARG A 138 -4.39 22.87 0.67
CA ARG A 138 -2.98 22.48 0.55
C ARG A 138 -2.56 22.11 -0.87
N GLY A 139 -3.48 22.17 -1.85
CA GLY A 139 -3.20 21.90 -3.26
C GLY A 139 -3.19 20.42 -3.65
N TYR A 140 -3.61 19.53 -2.75
CA TYR A 140 -3.78 18.11 -3.07
C TYR A 140 -5.03 17.89 -3.93
N LYS A 141 -4.95 16.92 -4.84
CA LYS A 141 -6.05 16.54 -5.73
C LYS A 141 -6.55 15.14 -5.38
N VAL A 142 -7.86 14.97 -5.31
CA VAL A 142 -8.51 13.70 -5.01
C VAL A 142 -9.10 13.10 -6.29
N SER A 143 -8.93 11.79 -6.48
CA SER A 143 -9.49 11.04 -7.59
C SER A 143 -10.96 10.73 -7.34
N HIS A 144 -11.88 11.45 -7.99
CA HIS A 144 -13.32 11.21 -7.85
C HIS A 144 -13.72 9.77 -8.20
N ALA A 145 -13.10 9.19 -9.25
CA ALA A 145 -13.47 7.86 -9.75
C ALA A 145 -13.10 6.72 -8.77
N LYS A 146 -12.08 6.92 -7.92
CA LYS A 146 -11.60 5.91 -6.96
C LYS A 146 -12.08 6.17 -5.54
N THR A 147 -12.65 7.33 -5.28
CA THR A 147 -13.12 7.72 -3.96
C THR A 147 -14.36 6.92 -3.56
N GLN A 148 -14.37 6.45 -2.30
CA GLN A 148 -15.51 5.79 -1.67
C GLN A 148 -15.99 6.69 -0.53
N MET A 149 -17.14 7.35 -0.70
CA MET A 149 -17.60 8.42 0.20
C MET A 149 -18.68 7.93 1.16
N VAL A 150 -18.38 8.06 2.47
CA VAL A 150 -19.38 7.89 3.55
C VAL A 150 -20.11 6.55 3.46
N GLU A 151 -19.34 5.47 3.44
CA GLU A 151 -19.83 4.11 3.28
C GLU A 151 -19.68 3.30 4.58
N THR A 152 -20.54 2.31 4.77
CA THR A 152 -20.41 1.34 5.88
C THR A 152 -19.48 0.16 5.55
N LYS A 153 -19.08 0.08 4.29
CA LYS A 153 -18.23 -0.96 3.71
C LYS A 153 -17.37 -0.35 2.63
N VAL A 154 -16.05 -0.38 2.81
CA VAL A 154 -15.08 0.16 1.85
C VAL A 154 -13.99 -0.85 1.53
N THR A 155 -13.29 -0.64 0.42
CA THR A 155 -12.05 -1.35 0.10
C THR A 155 -10.88 -0.40 0.27
N TYR A 156 -9.92 -0.75 1.14
CA TYR A 156 -8.71 0.01 1.41
C TYR A 156 -7.51 -0.93 1.47
N LEU A 157 -6.45 -0.63 0.74
CA LEU A 157 -5.26 -1.46 0.62
C LEU A 157 -5.56 -2.93 0.27
N GLY A 158 -6.49 -3.17 -0.66
CA GLY A 158 -6.88 -4.54 -1.05
C GLY A 158 -7.68 -5.31 0.01
N VAL A 159 -8.09 -4.65 1.09
CA VAL A 159 -8.89 -5.22 2.18
C VAL A 159 -10.25 -4.56 2.23
N GLN A 160 -11.30 -5.37 2.21
CA GLN A 160 -12.66 -4.92 2.45
C GLN A 160 -12.89 -4.75 3.95
N ILE A 161 -13.23 -3.54 4.36
CA ILE A 161 -13.41 -3.12 5.75
C ILE A 161 -14.89 -2.89 6.00
N THR A 162 -15.38 -3.43 7.09
CA THR A 162 -16.70 -3.15 7.63
C THR A 162 -16.59 -2.86 9.13
N ARG A 163 -17.67 -2.45 9.77
CA ARG A 163 -17.72 -2.25 11.23
C ARG A 163 -17.16 -3.44 12.04
N ARG A 164 -17.32 -4.66 11.55
CA ARG A 164 -17.04 -5.87 12.34
C ARG A 164 -15.95 -6.76 11.78
N SER A 165 -15.57 -6.57 10.53
CA SER A 165 -14.67 -7.53 9.86
C SER A 165 -13.77 -6.87 8.84
N ARG A 166 -12.67 -7.55 8.60
CA ARG A 166 -11.73 -7.33 7.49
C ARG A 166 -11.68 -8.59 6.66
N ARG A 167 -11.84 -8.42 5.36
CA ARG A 167 -11.81 -9.50 4.38
C ARG A 167 -10.89 -9.11 3.24
N LEU A 168 -10.13 -10.04 2.71
CA LEU A 168 -9.44 -9.80 1.45
C LEU A 168 -10.46 -9.43 0.36
N SER A 169 -10.20 -8.37 -0.40
CA SER A 169 -11.06 -7.99 -1.51
C SER A 169 -11.13 -9.11 -2.55
N SER A 170 -12.25 -9.18 -3.28
CA SER A 170 -12.43 -10.15 -4.37
C SER A 170 -11.33 -10.03 -5.41
N ASP A 171 -11.01 -8.80 -5.78
CA ASP A 171 -10.04 -8.49 -6.84
C ASP A 171 -8.63 -8.91 -6.45
N HIS A 172 -8.22 -8.62 -5.21
CA HIS A 172 -6.92 -9.03 -4.69
C HIS A 172 -6.81 -10.56 -4.64
N ARG A 173 -7.86 -11.22 -4.16
CA ARG A 173 -7.94 -12.69 -4.11
C ARG A 173 -7.89 -13.30 -5.50
N GLN A 174 -8.69 -12.79 -6.44
CA GLN A 174 -8.69 -13.28 -7.83
C GLN A 174 -7.36 -13.04 -8.51
N GLY A 175 -6.74 -11.87 -8.29
CA GLY A 175 -5.41 -11.57 -8.83
C GLY A 175 -4.39 -12.65 -8.45
N ILE A 176 -4.35 -13.06 -7.17
CA ILE A 176 -3.42 -14.12 -6.73
C ILE A 176 -3.80 -15.49 -7.31
N LEU A 177 -5.10 -15.82 -7.37
CA LEU A 177 -5.55 -17.11 -7.90
C LEU A 177 -5.24 -17.28 -9.39
N GLN A 178 -5.29 -16.20 -10.16
CA GLN A 178 -5.03 -16.17 -11.59
C GLN A 178 -3.53 -16.18 -11.94
N LEU A 179 -2.64 -15.97 -10.96
CA LEU A 179 -1.20 -16.06 -11.22
C LEU A 179 -0.84 -17.44 -11.75
N SER A 180 -0.08 -17.47 -12.84
CA SER A 180 0.54 -18.70 -13.33
C SER A 180 1.56 -19.23 -12.32
N SER A 181 1.84 -20.54 -12.36
CA SER A 181 2.89 -21.11 -11.53
C SER A 181 4.25 -20.49 -11.86
N PRO A 182 5.01 -20.07 -10.83
CA PRO A 182 6.32 -19.46 -11.04
C PRO A 182 7.29 -20.44 -11.71
N MET A 183 7.96 -19.97 -12.76
CA MET A 183 8.97 -20.72 -13.53
C MET A 183 10.40 -20.32 -13.17
N THR A 184 10.58 -19.12 -12.56
CA THR A 184 11.90 -18.59 -12.16
C THR A 184 11.86 -18.18 -10.69
N ARG A 185 13.06 -18.06 -10.09
CA ARG A 185 13.18 -17.54 -8.70
C ARG A 185 12.58 -16.16 -8.55
N LYS A 186 12.77 -15.26 -9.51
CA LYS A 186 12.16 -13.93 -9.52
C LYS A 186 10.63 -13.99 -9.45
N GLN A 187 10.01 -14.87 -10.26
CA GLN A 187 8.56 -15.07 -10.23
C GLN A 187 8.08 -15.68 -8.92
N LEU A 188 8.88 -16.60 -8.33
CA LEU A 188 8.55 -17.21 -7.05
C LEU A 188 8.63 -16.18 -5.91
N ARG A 189 9.62 -15.27 -5.90
CA ARG A 189 9.68 -14.16 -4.93
C ARG A 189 8.43 -13.29 -5.04
N ALA A 190 8.09 -12.82 -6.24
CA ALA A 190 6.90 -12.01 -6.45
C ALA A 190 5.62 -12.72 -5.99
N PHE A 191 5.49 -14.03 -6.26
CA PHE A 191 4.38 -14.83 -5.76
C PHE A 191 4.33 -14.89 -4.23
N LEU A 192 5.49 -15.11 -3.58
CA LEU A 192 5.57 -15.17 -2.13
C LEU A 192 5.35 -13.81 -1.45
N GLU A 193 5.79 -12.71 -2.07
CA GLU A 193 5.52 -11.35 -1.59
C GLU A 193 4.02 -11.04 -1.58
N LEU A 194 3.34 -11.32 -2.70
CA LEU A 194 1.89 -11.14 -2.80
C LEU A 194 1.11 -12.01 -1.79
N ASN A 195 1.52 -13.27 -1.62
CA ASN A 195 0.90 -14.16 -0.64
C ASN A 195 1.28 -13.78 0.80
N GLY A 196 2.49 -13.26 1.00
CA GLY A 196 2.98 -12.76 2.28
C GLY A 196 2.15 -11.60 2.82
N TYR A 197 1.66 -10.74 1.93
CA TYR A 197 0.68 -9.71 2.29
C TYR A 197 -0.58 -10.32 2.91
N CYS A 198 -1.03 -11.48 2.40
CA CYS A 198 -2.23 -12.17 2.84
C CYS A 198 -1.99 -13.14 4.01
N ARG A 199 -0.80 -13.17 4.60
CA ARG A 199 -0.40 -14.18 5.63
C ARG A 199 -1.33 -14.23 6.84
N ILE A 200 -1.92 -13.08 7.25
CA ILE A 200 -2.84 -13.03 8.39
C ILE A 200 -4.16 -13.77 8.14
N TRP A 201 -4.53 -13.96 6.86
CA TRP A 201 -5.70 -14.76 6.45
C TRP A 201 -5.36 -16.22 6.16
N THR A 202 -4.07 -16.60 6.26
CA THR A 202 -3.61 -17.95 5.93
C THR A 202 -3.00 -18.61 7.19
N PRO A 203 -3.79 -19.41 7.93
CA PRO A 203 -3.24 -20.14 9.07
C PRO A 203 -2.05 -21.00 8.66
N ASN A 204 -1.01 -21.04 9.49
CA ASN A 204 0.24 -21.77 9.26
C ASN A 204 0.98 -21.37 7.97
N TYR A 205 0.84 -20.11 7.53
CA TYR A 205 1.50 -19.60 6.33
C TYR A 205 2.98 -19.98 6.26
N GLY A 206 3.74 -19.79 7.35
CA GLY A 206 5.18 -20.08 7.37
C GLY A 206 5.50 -21.54 7.05
N LEU A 207 4.75 -22.48 7.61
CA LEU A 207 4.92 -23.91 7.36
C LEU A 207 4.55 -24.30 5.92
N ILE A 208 3.47 -23.71 5.41
CA ILE A 208 3.00 -23.98 4.03
C ILE A 208 4.00 -23.40 3.01
N ALA A 209 4.52 -22.19 3.25
CA ALA A 209 5.42 -21.49 2.34
C ALA A 209 6.88 -21.97 2.43
N GLN A 210 7.27 -22.68 3.50
CA GLN A 210 8.64 -23.12 3.74
C GLN A 210 9.31 -23.79 2.53
N PRO A 211 8.72 -24.78 1.83
CA PRO A 211 9.35 -25.40 0.67
C PRO A 211 9.63 -24.42 -0.47
N SER A 212 8.79 -23.40 -0.61
CA SER A 212 8.98 -22.35 -1.62
C SER A 212 10.14 -21.42 -1.24
N TYR A 213 10.29 -21.06 0.04
CA TYR A 213 11.44 -20.28 0.51
C TYR A 213 12.75 -21.09 0.40
N GLU A 214 12.71 -22.38 0.66
CA GLU A 214 13.89 -23.26 0.48
C GLU A 214 14.36 -23.30 -0.99
N SER A 215 13.43 -23.26 -1.93
CA SER A 215 13.73 -23.21 -3.37
C SER A 215 14.35 -21.87 -3.82
N LEU A 216 14.29 -20.83 -2.98
CA LEU A 216 14.90 -19.52 -3.25
C LEU A 216 16.35 -19.41 -2.77
N LYS A 217 16.90 -20.43 -2.09
CA LYS A 217 18.29 -20.41 -1.64
C LYS A 217 19.24 -20.33 -2.82
N GLY A 218 20.06 -19.27 -2.91
CA GLY A 218 21.02 -18.97 -3.96
C GLY A 218 20.91 -17.54 -4.49
N TRP A 219 21.91 -17.10 -5.26
CA TRP A 219 22.09 -15.69 -5.65
C TRP A 219 21.54 -15.35 -7.05
N ASP A 220 21.28 -16.33 -7.89
CA ASP A 220 20.90 -16.10 -9.29
C ASP A 220 19.37 -16.22 -9.48
N ASP A 221 18.74 -15.09 -9.78
CA ASP A 221 17.29 -14.96 -9.96
C ASP A 221 16.80 -15.45 -11.33
N SER A 222 17.69 -15.59 -12.31
CA SER A 222 17.36 -16.00 -13.66
C SER A 222 17.30 -17.53 -13.81
N ILE A 223 17.83 -18.28 -12.84
CA ILE A 223 17.85 -19.73 -12.89
C ILE A 223 16.41 -20.27 -12.89
N PRO A 224 16.07 -21.16 -13.84
CA PRO A 224 14.80 -21.86 -13.83
C PRO A 224 14.61 -22.59 -12.50
N LEU A 225 13.41 -22.50 -11.93
CA LEU A 225 13.08 -23.30 -10.76
C LEU A 225 13.10 -24.78 -11.14
N MET A 226 13.99 -25.52 -10.54
CA MET A 226 13.89 -26.98 -10.50
C MET A 226 12.75 -27.35 -9.53
N GLY A 227 11.53 -26.90 -9.86
CA GLY A 227 10.36 -26.99 -9.00
C GLY A 227 10.00 -28.44 -8.71
N GLY A 228 10.42 -28.91 -7.54
CA GLY A 228 10.01 -30.21 -7.02
C GLY A 228 8.52 -30.25 -6.63
N THR A 229 8.00 -31.45 -6.46
CA THR A 229 6.61 -31.67 -5.98
C THR A 229 6.26 -30.90 -4.70
N PRO A 230 7.17 -30.69 -3.71
CA PRO A 230 6.86 -29.94 -2.49
C PRO A 230 6.54 -28.48 -2.74
N GLN A 231 7.28 -27.78 -3.62
CA GLN A 231 7.03 -26.38 -3.96
C GLN A 231 5.67 -26.20 -4.65
N LYS A 232 5.34 -27.04 -5.63
CA LYS A 232 4.05 -27.00 -6.33
C LYS A 232 2.87 -27.28 -5.38
N LYS A 233 3.06 -28.20 -4.42
CA LYS A 233 2.09 -28.43 -3.34
C LYS A 233 1.91 -27.21 -2.46
N ALA A 234 2.98 -26.54 -2.07
CA ALA A 234 2.95 -25.34 -1.26
C ALA A 234 2.16 -24.23 -1.99
N GLU A 235 2.47 -23.98 -3.25
CA GLU A 235 1.75 -23.02 -4.10
C GLU A 235 0.25 -23.31 -4.16
N ALA A 236 -0.14 -24.53 -4.49
CA ALA A 236 -1.54 -24.94 -4.58
C ALA A 236 -2.25 -24.82 -3.22
N THR A 237 -1.54 -25.10 -2.12
CA THR A 237 -2.09 -24.98 -0.77
C THR A 237 -2.29 -23.52 -0.37
N LEU A 238 -1.35 -22.63 -0.68
CA LEU A 238 -1.49 -21.18 -0.45
C LEU A 238 -2.67 -20.62 -1.22
N LYS A 239 -2.81 -20.93 -2.51
CA LYS A 239 -3.95 -20.50 -3.32
C LYS A 239 -5.29 -21.01 -2.75
N ARG A 240 -5.34 -22.27 -2.32
CA ARG A 240 -6.55 -22.84 -1.68
C ARG A 240 -6.87 -22.15 -0.36
N ALA A 241 -5.88 -21.90 0.48
CA ALA A 241 -6.06 -21.19 1.75
C ALA A 241 -6.67 -19.80 1.56
N LEU A 242 -6.27 -19.07 0.52
CA LEU A 242 -6.85 -17.77 0.19
C LEU A 242 -8.30 -17.84 -0.29
N THR A 243 -8.69 -18.93 -0.99
CA THR A 243 -10.09 -19.16 -1.36
C THR A 243 -10.98 -19.36 -0.14
N GLN A 244 -10.45 -19.99 0.90
CA GLN A 244 -11.14 -20.30 2.15
C GLN A 244 -10.83 -19.29 3.26
N ALA A 245 -10.16 -18.18 2.93
CA ALA A 245 -9.74 -17.17 3.90
C ALA A 245 -10.94 -16.65 4.71
N PRO A 246 -10.87 -16.74 6.05
CA PRO A 246 -11.95 -16.29 6.91
C PRO A 246 -12.03 -14.78 6.97
N ASP A 247 -13.18 -14.27 7.37
CA ASP A 247 -13.30 -12.88 7.79
C ASP A 247 -12.60 -12.70 9.13
N LEU A 248 -11.62 -11.80 9.16
CA LEU A 248 -10.97 -11.43 10.41
C LEU A 248 -11.80 -10.38 11.12
N ARG A 249 -12.06 -10.60 12.40
CA ARG A 249 -12.71 -9.59 13.24
C ARG A 249 -11.70 -8.57 13.71
N LEU A 250 -12.16 -7.33 13.87
CA LEU A 250 -11.38 -6.31 14.55
C LEU A 250 -11.19 -6.71 16.02
N PRO A 251 -10.03 -6.44 16.62
CA PRO A 251 -9.82 -6.60 18.05
C PRO A 251 -10.91 -5.83 18.82
N TYR A 252 -11.41 -6.43 19.88
CA TYR A 252 -12.41 -5.82 20.75
C TYR A 252 -11.78 -5.57 22.14
N PRO A 253 -11.30 -4.34 22.41
CA PRO A 253 -10.50 -4.04 23.61
C PRO A 253 -11.20 -4.36 24.95
N GLU A 254 -12.55 -4.35 24.95
CA GLU A 254 -13.34 -4.65 26.16
C GLU A 254 -13.43 -6.16 26.48
N LYS A 255 -12.95 -7.01 25.57
CA LYS A 255 -12.90 -8.46 25.80
C LYS A 255 -11.50 -8.88 26.24
N ALA A 256 -11.44 -9.82 27.17
CA ALA A 256 -10.18 -10.42 27.58
C ALA A 256 -9.46 -11.07 26.40
N PHE A 257 -8.18 -10.77 26.24
CA PHE A 257 -7.32 -11.42 25.28
C PHE A 257 -6.70 -12.68 25.92
N GLN A 258 -6.62 -13.74 25.14
CA GLN A 258 -5.88 -14.94 25.51
C GLN A 258 -4.55 -14.94 24.77
N LEU A 259 -3.44 -14.92 25.51
CA LEU A 259 -2.10 -15.04 24.97
C LEU A 259 -1.66 -16.50 25.00
N TYR A 260 -1.40 -17.07 23.85
CA TYR A 260 -0.81 -18.41 23.71
C TYR A 260 0.69 -18.26 23.45
N VAL A 261 1.50 -18.84 24.31
CA VAL A 261 2.95 -18.83 24.18
C VAL A 261 3.42 -20.27 24.00
N GLN A 262 4.19 -20.53 22.96
CA GLN A 262 4.83 -21.81 22.72
C GLN A 262 6.34 -21.64 22.85
N LYS A 263 6.97 -22.47 23.66
CA LYS A 263 8.42 -22.56 23.71
C LYS A 263 8.89 -23.40 22.53
N GLU A 264 9.78 -22.88 21.69
CA GLU A 264 10.52 -23.70 20.74
C GLU A 264 11.37 -24.72 21.54
N ARG A 265 11.23 -26.00 21.21
CA ARG A 265 12.16 -27.02 21.70
C ARG A 265 13.43 -26.89 20.85
N GLU A 266 14.55 -26.65 21.54
CA GLU A 266 15.89 -26.75 20.98
C GLU A 266 16.14 -28.13 20.38
#